data_ed2659e69d20482a22e42c7480b441b5
#
_entry.id   ed2659e69d20482a22e42c7480b441b5
#
_cell.length_a   1.000
_cell.length_b   1.000
_cell.length_c   1.000
_cell.angle_alpha   90.00
_cell.angle_beta   90.00
_cell.angle_gamma   90.00
#
_symmetry.space_group_name_H-M   'P 1'
#
loop_
_entity.id
_entity.type
_entity.pdbx_description
1 polymer ?
#
loop_
_entity_poly.entity_id
_entity_poly.type
_entity_poly.pdbx_seq_one_letter_code
_entity_poly.pdbx_strand_id
1 'polypeptide(L)'
;MQEVSVIIPNFNGMAYLDGVLAGLECQTVSNFDVILVDNGSNDGSCAFVAARYPWVHLIELPENFGFCKAVNEGIRASRSPYVLLLNNDIEVTENFIEEMLSAIKRHPKAFSCAARMIQFHDRDRLDDAGNYYCALGWAYARGKGKDIHTYEKEEKIFASCAGAAIYRKKIFDELGYFDEEHFAYLEDMDVGYRARIYGYENWYAPDAMVYHVGSGTSGSRYNQFKIRYSSRNNIYLIYKNMPVLQIIINLPFLVAGFGIKILFFTLKGFGREYIAGIKNGFQISKKNHKIPFKFQNM
;
A
#
# COMPACT_ATOMS: atom_id res chain seq x y z
N MET A 1 12.52 17.65 16.83
CA MET A 1 11.33 16.77 16.65
C MET A 1 11.46 16.18 15.26
N GLN A 2 11.32 14.89 15.10
CA GLN A 2 11.42 14.24 13.78
C GLN A 2 10.27 14.71 12.89
N GLU A 3 10.54 14.88 11.61
CA GLU A 3 9.56 15.36 10.64
C GLU A 3 8.75 14.21 10.03
N VAL A 4 9.37 13.05 9.85
CA VAL A 4 8.74 11.85 9.31
C VAL A 4 9.16 10.62 10.11
N SER A 5 8.22 9.70 10.36
CA SER A 5 8.51 8.35 10.83
C SER A 5 8.40 7.37 9.66
N VAL A 6 9.48 6.65 9.38
CA VAL A 6 9.49 5.54 8.42
C VAL A 6 8.95 4.31 9.13
N ILE A 7 7.87 3.73 8.61
CA ILE A 7 7.21 2.56 9.18
C ILE A 7 7.43 1.37 8.27
N ILE A 8 8.09 0.35 8.80
CA ILE A 8 8.44 -0.88 8.08
C ILE A 8 7.68 -2.06 8.68
N PRO A 9 6.60 -2.54 8.05
CA PRO A 9 5.98 -3.79 8.46
C PRO A 9 6.86 -4.97 8.07
N ASN A 10 7.13 -5.87 9.01
CA ASN A 10 7.94 -7.06 8.78
C ASN A 10 7.19 -8.34 9.15
N PHE A 11 7.29 -9.36 8.29
CA PHE A 11 6.87 -10.72 8.59
C PHE A 11 7.77 -11.71 7.86
N ASN A 12 8.64 -12.40 8.61
CA ASN A 12 9.62 -13.34 8.07
C ASN A 12 10.45 -12.74 6.92
N GLY A 13 10.91 -11.50 7.10
CA GLY A 13 11.62 -10.72 6.08
C GLY A 13 13.11 -10.58 6.30
N MET A 14 13.74 -11.45 7.11
CA MET A 14 15.15 -11.41 7.46
C MET A 14 16.08 -11.17 6.26
N ALA A 15 15.77 -11.79 5.11
CA ALA A 15 16.59 -11.70 3.90
C ALA A 15 16.69 -10.29 3.29
N TYR A 16 15.77 -9.38 3.65
CA TYR A 16 15.65 -8.05 3.03
C TYR A 16 15.99 -6.90 4.00
N LEU A 17 15.92 -7.15 5.32
CA LEU A 17 16.03 -6.11 6.34
C LEU A 17 17.35 -5.35 6.29
N ASP A 18 18.46 -6.03 6.04
CA ASP A 18 19.77 -5.38 5.96
C ASP A 18 19.81 -4.35 4.82
N GLY A 19 19.25 -4.68 3.65
CA GLY A 19 19.22 -3.79 2.49
C GLY A 19 18.42 -2.52 2.74
N VAL A 20 17.20 -2.63 3.28
CA VAL A 20 16.36 -1.45 3.53
C VAL A 20 16.90 -0.60 4.67
N LEU A 21 17.39 -1.20 5.77
CA LEU A 21 17.89 -0.44 6.92
C LEU A 21 19.24 0.23 6.65
N ALA A 22 20.15 -0.42 5.95
CA ALA A 22 21.43 0.19 5.52
C ALA A 22 21.16 1.36 4.53
N GLY A 23 20.19 1.24 3.62
CA GLY A 23 19.80 2.34 2.74
C GLY A 23 19.22 3.54 3.50
N LEU A 24 18.53 3.30 4.62
CA LEU A 24 18.04 4.37 5.49
C LEU A 24 19.16 5.04 6.30
N GLU A 25 20.23 4.34 6.67
CA GLU A 25 21.40 4.97 7.29
C GLU A 25 22.12 5.97 6.37
N CYS A 26 22.01 5.79 5.05
CA CYS A 26 22.67 6.60 4.03
C CYS A 26 21.82 7.78 3.50
N GLN A 27 20.69 8.11 4.14
CA GLN A 27 19.83 9.19 3.66
C GLN A 27 20.46 10.58 3.82
N THR A 28 20.19 11.48 2.86
CA THR A 28 20.65 12.88 2.86
C THR A 28 20.09 13.71 4.02
N VAL A 29 18.96 13.30 4.59
CA VAL A 29 18.31 13.95 5.72
C VAL A 29 18.41 13.09 6.98
N SER A 30 18.43 13.72 8.15
CA SER A 30 18.55 13.06 9.47
C SER A 30 17.37 13.32 10.40
N ASN A 31 16.37 14.09 9.97
CA ASN A 31 15.21 14.46 10.78
C ASN A 31 14.06 13.45 10.69
N PHE A 32 14.38 12.16 10.69
CA PHE A 32 13.43 11.06 10.68
C PHE A 32 13.75 10.02 11.77
N ASP A 33 12.77 9.20 12.09
CA ASP A 33 12.92 7.98 12.89
C ASP A 33 12.36 6.77 12.15
N VAL A 34 12.80 5.58 12.55
CA VAL A 34 12.35 4.32 11.94
C VAL A 34 11.65 3.47 12.98
N ILE A 35 10.43 3.04 12.64
CA ILE A 35 9.61 2.14 13.42
C ILE A 35 9.43 0.85 12.61
N LEU A 36 10.08 -0.22 13.03
CA LEU A 36 9.87 -1.54 12.45
C LEU A 36 8.83 -2.28 13.27
N VAL A 37 7.75 -2.68 12.62
CA VAL A 37 6.69 -3.46 13.25
C VAL A 37 6.78 -4.90 12.80
N ASP A 38 7.32 -5.74 13.67
CA ASP A 38 7.40 -7.18 13.42
C ASP A 38 6.06 -7.83 13.72
N ASN A 39 5.53 -8.52 12.74
CA ASN A 39 4.19 -9.09 12.75
C ASN A 39 4.21 -10.60 13.10
N GLY A 40 4.94 -10.95 14.16
CA GLY A 40 5.07 -12.32 14.65
C GLY A 40 6.01 -13.18 13.82
N SER A 41 7.18 -12.67 13.44
CA SER A 41 8.21 -13.43 12.71
C SER A 41 8.87 -14.49 13.59
N ASN A 42 9.34 -15.56 12.94
CA ASN A 42 10.08 -16.64 13.58
C ASN A 42 11.41 -16.97 12.86
N ASP A 43 11.87 -16.07 11.98
CA ASP A 43 13.08 -16.23 11.15
C ASP A 43 14.33 -15.55 11.72
N GLY A 44 14.25 -14.96 12.94
CA GLY A 44 15.35 -14.26 13.59
C GLY A 44 15.40 -12.75 13.28
N SER A 45 14.45 -12.20 12.53
CA SER A 45 14.35 -10.78 12.16
C SER A 45 14.51 -9.83 13.35
N CYS A 46 13.78 -10.06 14.45
CA CYS A 46 13.80 -9.18 15.62
C CYS A 46 15.19 -9.14 16.28
N ALA A 47 15.81 -10.30 16.49
CA ALA A 47 17.14 -10.39 17.07
C ALA A 47 18.20 -9.72 16.18
N PHE A 48 18.09 -9.90 14.87
CA PHE A 48 18.98 -9.25 13.90
C PHE A 48 18.87 -7.72 13.97
N VAL A 49 17.64 -7.19 13.93
CA VAL A 49 17.41 -5.73 13.99
C VAL A 49 17.91 -5.15 15.30
N ALA A 50 17.58 -5.77 16.45
CA ALA A 50 18.02 -5.31 17.77
C ALA A 50 19.55 -5.28 17.92
N ALA A 51 20.27 -6.25 17.33
CA ALA A 51 21.72 -6.32 17.40
C ALA A 51 22.43 -5.39 16.41
N ARG A 52 21.93 -5.28 15.17
CA ARG A 52 22.63 -4.58 14.07
C ARG A 52 22.18 -3.14 13.89
N TYR A 53 20.89 -2.83 14.22
CA TYR A 53 20.26 -1.53 14.02
C TYR A 53 19.57 -1.02 15.30
N PRO A 54 20.33 -0.79 16.41
CA PRO A 54 19.77 -0.42 17.73
C PRO A 54 19.06 0.94 17.74
N TRP A 55 19.21 1.73 16.69
CA TRP A 55 18.50 3.00 16.50
C TRP A 55 17.07 2.83 15.96
N VAL A 56 16.69 1.65 15.50
CA VAL A 56 15.35 1.32 15.03
C VAL A 56 14.44 1.06 16.22
N HIS A 57 13.29 1.72 16.25
CA HIS A 57 12.25 1.41 17.22
C HIS A 57 11.51 0.13 16.80
N LEU A 58 11.81 -0.98 17.45
CA LEU A 58 11.18 -2.27 17.18
C LEU A 58 9.89 -2.42 18.00
N ILE A 59 8.79 -2.78 17.32
CA ILE A 59 7.50 -3.18 17.90
C ILE A 59 7.24 -4.62 17.49
N GLU A 60 7.12 -5.52 18.46
CA GLU A 60 6.88 -6.94 18.23
C GLU A 60 5.43 -7.30 18.51
N LEU A 61 4.72 -7.83 17.50
CA LEU A 61 3.38 -8.37 17.64
C LEU A 61 3.47 -9.89 17.90
N PRO A 62 2.55 -10.46 18.71
CA PRO A 62 2.65 -11.86 19.10
C PRO A 62 2.37 -12.86 17.97
N GLU A 63 1.71 -12.43 16.89
CA GLU A 63 1.37 -13.26 15.73
C GLU A 63 1.10 -12.40 14.50
N ASN A 64 0.93 -13.00 13.33
CA ASN A 64 0.64 -12.29 12.09
C ASN A 64 -0.83 -11.85 12.00
N PHE A 65 -1.09 -10.58 12.31
CA PHE A 65 -2.39 -9.92 12.19
C PHE A 65 -2.65 -9.29 10.81
N GLY A 66 -1.76 -9.49 9.84
CA GLY A 66 -1.83 -8.90 8.51
C GLY A 66 -1.15 -7.53 8.40
N PHE A 67 -0.96 -7.08 7.16
CA PHE A 67 -0.27 -5.83 6.82
C PHE A 67 -0.94 -4.61 7.47
N CYS A 68 -2.28 -4.52 7.39
CA CYS A 68 -3.03 -3.37 7.90
C CYS A 68 -2.80 -3.14 9.39
N LYS A 69 -2.82 -4.20 10.21
CA LYS A 69 -2.57 -4.10 11.65
C LYS A 69 -1.14 -3.62 11.93
N ALA A 70 -0.15 -4.22 11.28
CA ALA A 70 1.25 -3.85 11.48
C ALA A 70 1.50 -2.36 11.15
N VAL A 71 1.04 -1.87 9.98
CA VAL A 71 1.21 -0.45 9.65
C VAL A 71 0.44 0.48 10.58
N ASN A 72 -0.75 0.09 11.03
CA ASN A 72 -1.54 0.88 11.97
C ASN A 72 -0.83 1.04 13.32
N GLU A 73 -0.20 -0.01 13.85
CA GLU A 73 0.59 0.08 15.08
C GLU A 73 1.76 1.04 14.93
N GLY A 74 2.49 0.97 13.80
CA GLY A 74 3.55 1.93 13.50
C GLY A 74 3.05 3.37 13.39
N ILE A 75 1.93 3.60 12.68
CA ILE A 75 1.33 4.95 12.54
C ILE A 75 0.91 5.50 13.92
N ARG A 76 0.33 4.68 14.78
CA ARG A 76 -0.07 5.10 16.15
C ARG A 76 1.15 5.42 17.02
N ALA A 77 2.22 4.65 16.94
CA ALA A 77 3.46 4.85 17.67
C ALA A 77 4.23 6.10 17.24
N SER A 78 4.11 6.50 15.97
CA SER A 78 4.78 7.68 15.40
C SER A 78 4.32 8.97 16.12
N ARG A 79 5.27 9.89 16.34
CA ARG A 79 5.02 11.26 16.81
C ARG A 79 5.23 12.33 15.75
N SER A 80 5.62 11.93 14.57
CA SER A 80 5.92 12.82 13.44
C SER A 80 4.65 13.27 12.70
N PRO A 81 4.64 14.46 12.08
CA PRO A 81 3.50 14.93 11.29
C PRO A 81 3.28 14.14 10.00
N TYR A 82 4.33 13.49 9.50
CA TYR A 82 4.27 12.61 8.34
C TYR A 82 4.66 11.18 8.72
N VAL A 83 4.06 10.21 8.05
CA VAL A 83 4.45 8.80 8.12
C VAL A 83 4.78 8.30 6.73
N LEU A 84 5.90 7.61 6.58
CA LEU A 84 6.36 7.02 5.33
C LEU A 84 6.29 5.51 5.49
N LEU A 85 5.33 4.87 4.82
CA LEU A 85 5.26 3.41 4.78
C LEU A 85 6.27 2.90 3.77
N LEU A 86 7.06 1.92 4.17
CA LEU A 86 8.11 1.32 3.37
C LEU A 86 8.15 -0.20 3.59
N ASN A 87 7.97 -0.97 2.53
CA ASN A 87 8.10 -2.42 2.64
C ASN A 87 9.55 -2.82 2.95
N ASN A 88 9.72 -3.95 3.62
CA ASN A 88 11.03 -4.48 3.97
C ASN A 88 11.85 -4.97 2.75
N ASP A 89 11.20 -5.28 1.61
CA ASP A 89 11.83 -5.75 0.36
C ASP A 89 12.13 -4.60 -0.63
N ILE A 90 12.47 -3.43 -0.10
CA ILE A 90 12.78 -2.21 -0.88
C ILE A 90 14.21 -1.76 -0.62
N GLU A 91 14.91 -1.39 -1.69
CA GLU A 91 16.16 -0.61 -1.66
C GLU A 91 15.83 0.87 -1.98
N VAL A 92 16.25 1.79 -1.13
CA VAL A 92 15.98 3.23 -1.28
C VAL A 92 17.19 3.95 -1.88
N THR A 93 16.94 5.02 -2.66
CA THR A 93 17.99 5.96 -3.09
C THR A 93 18.39 6.88 -1.93
N GLU A 94 19.58 7.48 -1.98
CA GLU A 94 20.12 8.31 -0.90
C GLU A 94 19.26 9.54 -0.58
N ASN A 95 18.56 10.12 -1.55
CA ASN A 95 17.68 11.28 -1.40
C ASN A 95 16.19 10.93 -1.24
N PHE A 96 15.86 9.67 -1.07
CA PHE A 96 14.48 9.19 -1.10
C PHE A 96 13.56 9.89 -0.10
N ILE A 97 13.96 9.98 1.18
CA ILE A 97 13.14 10.63 2.22
C ILE A 97 12.99 12.13 1.96
N GLU A 98 14.04 12.80 1.51
CA GLU A 98 14.03 14.23 1.16
C GLU A 98 13.02 14.50 0.04
N GLU A 99 13.05 13.70 -1.03
CA GLU A 99 12.13 13.83 -2.18
C GLU A 99 10.68 13.55 -1.79
N MET A 100 10.43 12.54 -0.95
CA MET A 100 9.09 12.24 -0.46
C MET A 100 8.53 13.37 0.41
N LEU A 101 9.34 13.93 1.32
CA LEU A 101 8.96 15.09 2.13
C LEU A 101 8.71 16.33 1.27
N SER A 102 9.58 16.58 0.30
CA SER A 102 9.43 17.68 -0.66
C SER A 102 8.12 17.55 -1.45
N ALA A 103 7.83 16.36 -2.00
CA ALA A 103 6.61 16.10 -2.77
C ALA A 103 5.34 16.36 -1.96
N ILE A 104 5.22 15.81 -0.75
CA ILE A 104 4.00 15.98 0.03
C ILE A 104 3.80 17.41 0.52
N LYS A 105 4.90 18.16 0.76
CA LYS A 105 4.84 19.58 1.14
C LYS A 105 4.37 20.47 -0.01
N ARG A 106 4.76 20.18 -1.26
CA ARG A 106 4.31 20.92 -2.45
C ARG A 106 2.79 20.85 -2.66
N HIS A 107 2.14 19.81 -2.14
CA HIS A 107 0.71 19.57 -2.31
C HIS A 107 -0.08 19.64 -0.99
N PRO A 108 -0.55 20.85 -0.55
CA PRO A 108 -1.20 21.02 0.76
C PRO A 108 -2.45 20.17 0.98
N LYS A 109 -3.16 19.81 -0.11
CA LYS A 109 -4.34 18.91 -0.06
C LYS A 109 -3.98 17.43 -0.19
N ALA A 110 -2.69 17.09 -0.37
CA ALA A 110 -2.30 15.69 -0.47
C ALA A 110 -2.51 14.96 0.86
N PHE A 111 -3.25 13.87 0.82
CA PHE A 111 -3.24 12.85 1.86
C PHE A 111 -1.97 12.02 1.75
N SER A 112 -1.63 11.60 0.52
CA SER A 112 -0.48 10.74 0.27
C SER A 112 0.27 11.11 -1.00
N CYS A 113 1.56 10.75 -1.05
CA CYS A 113 2.37 10.71 -2.26
C CYS A 113 2.99 9.33 -2.41
N ALA A 114 2.87 8.73 -3.60
CA ALA A 114 3.50 7.46 -3.96
C ALA A 114 4.89 7.69 -4.54
N ALA A 115 5.85 6.89 -4.16
CA ALA A 115 7.17 6.84 -4.77
C ALA A 115 7.13 6.27 -6.20
N ARG A 116 8.19 6.55 -6.97
CA ARG A 116 8.50 5.85 -8.21
C ARG A 116 9.16 4.51 -7.88
N MET A 117 8.39 3.44 -8.03
CA MET A 117 8.89 2.10 -7.76
C MET A 117 9.44 1.48 -9.04
N ILE A 118 10.68 1.02 -8.99
CA ILE A 118 11.42 0.39 -10.07
C ILE A 118 11.60 -1.09 -9.72
N GLN A 119 11.56 -1.98 -10.70
CA GLN A 119 11.79 -3.39 -10.46
C GLN A 119 13.25 -3.63 -10.05
N PHE A 120 13.47 -4.31 -8.94
CA PHE A 120 14.82 -4.57 -8.41
C PHE A 120 15.67 -5.39 -9.38
N HIS A 121 15.08 -6.42 -10.01
CA HIS A 121 15.77 -7.34 -10.91
C HIS A 121 15.83 -6.85 -12.37
N ASP A 122 15.09 -5.80 -12.71
CA ASP A 122 15.09 -5.17 -14.05
C ASP A 122 14.95 -3.66 -13.88
N ARG A 123 16.06 -3.00 -13.57
CA ARG A 123 16.11 -1.57 -13.20
C ARG A 123 15.75 -0.61 -14.33
N ASP A 124 15.55 -1.12 -15.53
CA ASP A 124 15.04 -0.33 -16.66
C ASP A 124 13.50 -0.34 -16.74
N ARG A 125 12.83 -1.03 -15.81
CA ARG A 125 11.38 -1.21 -15.79
C ARG A 125 10.74 -0.69 -14.51
N LEU A 126 9.62 0.02 -14.70
CA LEU A 126 8.77 0.44 -13.58
C LEU A 126 8.05 -0.75 -12.95
N ASP A 127 7.91 -0.74 -11.63
CA ASP A 127 7.01 -1.61 -10.89
C ASP A 127 5.68 -0.92 -10.56
N ASP A 128 5.74 0.34 -10.10
CA ASP A 128 4.56 1.16 -9.80
C ASP A 128 4.86 2.65 -10.00
N ALA A 129 3.94 3.37 -10.62
CA ALA A 129 3.92 4.81 -10.77
C ALA A 129 2.56 5.40 -10.34
N GLY A 130 1.95 4.82 -9.30
CA GLY A 130 0.64 5.15 -8.76
C GLY A 130 -0.45 4.17 -9.15
N ASN A 131 -1.37 3.94 -8.23
CA ASN A 131 -2.46 3.00 -8.39
C ASN A 131 -3.71 3.66 -8.97
N TYR A 132 -4.43 2.92 -9.81
CA TYR A 132 -5.68 3.32 -10.44
C TYR A 132 -6.76 2.27 -10.29
N TYR A 133 -8.01 2.72 -10.43
CA TYR A 133 -9.19 1.85 -10.38
C TYR A 133 -10.10 2.14 -11.58
N CYS A 134 -10.51 1.12 -12.33
CA CYS A 134 -11.33 1.30 -13.52
C CYS A 134 -12.78 0.83 -13.33
N ALA A 135 -13.65 1.19 -14.28
CA ALA A 135 -15.08 0.85 -14.24
C ALA A 135 -15.37 -0.66 -14.22
N LEU A 136 -14.44 -1.49 -14.72
CA LEU A 136 -14.50 -2.95 -14.62
C LEU A 136 -14.32 -3.49 -13.19
N GLY A 137 -14.08 -2.61 -12.21
CA GLY A 137 -13.79 -3.01 -10.85
C GLY A 137 -12.38 -3.58 -10.68
N TRP A 138 -11.40 -3.11 -11.44
CA TRP A 138 -10.02 -3.55 -11.35
C TRP A 138 -9.10 -2.44 -10.82
N ALA A 139 -8.37 -2.77 -9.76
CA ALA A 139 -7.21 -2.02 -9.36
C ALA A 139 -5.99 -2.46 -10.19
N TYR A 140 -5.15 -1.51 -10.56
CA TYR A 140 -3.90 -1.79 -11.28
C TYR A 140 -2.82 -0.75 -10.97
N ALA A 141 -1.57 -1.20 -10.95
CA ALA A 141 -0.40 -0.36 -10.85
C ALA A 141 -0.10 0.28 -12.23
N ARG A 142 -0.07 1.61 -12.27
CA ARG A 142 0.30 2.32 -13.49
C ARG A 142 1.78 2.08 -13.80
N GLY A 143 2.08 1.88 -15.06
CA GLY A 143 3.46 1.78 -15.53
C GLY A 143 4.12 0.43 -15.31
N LYS A 144 3.51 -0.53 -14.64
CA LYS A 144 4.14 -1.83 -14.37
C LYS A 144 4.69 -2.50 -15.62
N GLY A 145 6.01 -2.76 -15.65
CA GLY A 145 6.75 -3.34 -16.77
C GLY A 145 7.03 -2.37 -17.93
N LYS A 146 6.65 -1.09 -17.81
CA LYS A 146 7.04 -0.05 -18.79
C LYS A 146 8.46 0.45 -18.51
N ASP A 147 9.02 1.12 -19.52
CA ASP A 147 10.32 1.77 -19.45
C ASP A 147 10.40 2.77 -18.30
N ILE A 148 11.56 2.84 -17.63
CA ILE A 148 11.82 3.71 -16.48
C ILE A 148 11.59 5.20 -16.78
N HIS A 149 11.80 5.65 -18.02
CA HIS A 149 11.58 7.04 -18.45
C HIS A 149 10.11 7.37 -18.75
N THR A 150 9.19 6.42 -18.48
CA THR A 150 7.77 6.69 -18.55
C THR A 150 7.30 7.33 -17.23
N TYR A 151 6.39 8.29 -17.27
CA TYR A 151 5.83 8.96 -16.09
C TYR A 151 6.87 9.75 -15.25
N GLU A 152 7.56 10.68 -15.87
CA GLU A 152 8.56 11.54 -15.22
C GLU A 152 7.98 12.80 -14.57
N LYS A 153 6.66 12.98 -14.59
CA LYS A 153 5.98 14.18 -14.04
C LYS A 153 5.13 13.84 -12.84
N GLU A 154 5.12 14.74 -11.88
CA GLU A 154 4.14 14.70 -10.78
C GLU A 154 2.72 14.77 -11.33
N GLU A 155 1.85 13.91 -10.83
CA GLU A 155 0.43 13.99 -11.17
C GLU A 155 -0.45 13.34 -10.09
N LYS A 156 -1.73 13.71 -10.11
CA LYS A 156 -2.72 13.10 -9.24
C LYS A 156 -2.97 11.66 -9.65
N ILE A 157 -3.01 10.78 -8.67
CA ILE A 157 -3.29 9.35 -8.83
C ILE A 157 -4.54 8.96 -8.05
N PHE A 158 -5.05 7.76 -8.26
CA PHE A 158 -6.23 7.31 -7.51
C PHE A 158 -5.87 6.94 -6.08
N ALA A 159 -4.79 6.20 -5.87
CA ALA A 159 -4.25 5.81 -4.57
C ALA A 159 -2.74 5.60 -4.64
N SER A 160 -2.05 5.76 -3.52
CA SER A 160 -0.62 5.48 -3.38
C SER A 160 -0.41 4.05 -2.95
N CYS A 161 0.52 3.32 -3.60
CA CYS A 161 0.94 2.00 -3.15
C CYS A 161 1.62 2.10 -1.77
N ALA A 162 1.06 1.45 -0.77
CA ALA A 162 1.58 1.50 0.60
C ALA A 162 2.94 0.83 0.79
N GLY A 163 3.48 0.19 -0.25
CA GLY A 163 4.85 -0.34 -0.26
C GLY A 163 5.93 0.73 -0.20
N ALA A 164 5.67 1.94 -0.77
CA ALA A 164 6.55 3.10 -0.67
C ALA A 164 5.72 4.38 -0.84
N ALA A 165 5.15 4.90 0.23
CA ALA A 165 4.31 6.09 0.20
C ALA A 165 4.36 6.89 1.49
N ILE A 166 4.37 8.22 1.36
CA ILE A 166 4.28 9.17 2.48
C ILE A 166 2.86 9.67 2.65
N TYR A 167 2.45 9.86 3.90
CA TYR A 167 1.11 10.28 4.29
C TYR A 167 1.15 11.42 5.30
N ARG A 168 0.16 12.34 5.23
CA ARG A 168 -0.10 13.30 6.32
C ARG A 168 -0.80 12.58 7.46
N LYS A 169 -0.10 12.33 8.56
CA LYS A 169 -0.62 11.54 9.67
C LYS A 169 -1.95 12.03 10.21
N LYS A 170 -2.10 13.36 10.38
CA LYS A 170 -3.33 13.97 10.92
C LYS A 170 -4.59 13.60 10.12
N ILE A 171 -4.47 13.35 8.83
CA ILE A 171 -5.64 13.04 7.99
C ILE A 171 -6.22 11.64 8.31
N PHE A 172 -5.43 10.72 8.85
CA PHE A 172 -5.95 9.43 9.32
C PHE A 172 -6.98 9.58 10.45
N ASP A 173 -6.92 10.65 11.24
CA ASP A 173 -7.90 10.91 12.30
C ASP A 173 -9.31 11.17 11.73
N GLU A 174 -9.39 11.69 10.50
CA GLU A 174 -10.66 11.94 9.80
C GLU A 174 -11.11 10.74 8.95
N LEU A 175 -10.17 10.10 8.25
CA LEU A 175 -10.48 9.01 7.32
C LEU A 175 -10.66 7.67 8.03
N GLY A 176 -10.09 7.52 9.21
CA GLY A 176 -9.75 6.24 9.82
C GLY A 176 -8.44 5.67 9.24
N TYR A 177 -7.82 4.79 9.99
CA TYR A 177 -6.58 4.10 9.63
C TYR A 177 -6.79 3.08 8.50
N PHE A 178 -5.77 2.28 8.17
CA PHE A 178 -5.93 1.14 7.28
C PHE A 178 -6.94 0.16 7.88
N ASP A 179 -7.90 -0.28 7.07
CA ASP A 179 -8.96 -1.18 7.54
C ASP A 179 -8.42 -2.60 7.73
N GLU A 180 -8.35 -3.04 8.98
CA GLU A 180 -7.77 -4.33 9.36
C GLU A 180 -8.55 -5.54 8.81
N GLU A 181 -9.82 -5.35 8.41
CA GLU A 181 -10.59 -6.36 7.69
C GLU A 181 -9.97 -6.75 6.34
N HIS A 182 -9.16 -5.88 5.72
CA HIS A 182 -8.42 -6.23 4.50
C HIS A 182 -7.35 -7.29 4.75
N PHE A 183 -6.74 -7.29 5.92
CA PHE A 183 -5.56 -8.10 6.24
C PHE A 183 -4.35 -7.74 5.37
N ALA A 184 -4.45 -7.94 4.06
CA ALA A 184 -3.49 -7.54 3.03
C ALA A 184 -4.19 -7.46 1.66
N TYR A 185 -3.66 -6.63 0.75
CA TYR A 185 -4.11 -6.31 -0.61
C TYR A 185 -5.36 -5.43 -0.67
N LEU A 186 -5.25 -4.36 -1.47
CA LEU A 186 -6.26 -3.32 -1.70
C LEU A 186 -6.58 -2.44 -0.48
N GLU A 187 -5.86 -2.55 0.61
CA GLU A 187 -5.94 -1.66 1.77
C GLU A 187 -5.49 -0.24 1.43
N ASP A 188 -4.49 -0.12 0.56
CA ASP A 188 -3.99 1.13 0.00
C ASP A 188 -5.02 1.80 -0.93
N MET A 189 -5.69 0.98 -1.75
CA MET A 189 -6.80 1.44 -2.57
C MET A 189 -7.97 1.91 -1.72
N ASP A 190 -8.28 1.23 -0.61
CA ASP A 190 -9.35 1.60 0.32
C ASP A 190 -9.09 2.96 0.96
N VAL A 191 -7.90 3.14 1.57
CA VAL A 191 -7.57 4.40 2.24
C VAL A 191 -7.44 5.56 1.25
N GLY A 192 -6.86 5.32 0.07
CA GLY A 192 -6.77 6.31 -1.00
C GLY A 192 -8.13 6.72 -1.55
N TYR A 193 -9.08 5.79 -1.67
CA TYR A 193 -10.47 6.07 -2.07
C TYR A 193 -11.17 6.91 -1.00
N ARG A 194 -11.03 6.54 0.29
CA ARG A 194 -11.58 7.33 1.40
C ARG A 194 -11.06 8.76 1.37
N ALA A 195 -9.75 8.95 1.16
CA ALA A 195 -9.16 10.27 1.03
C ALA A 195 -9.87 11.11 -0.04
N ARG A 196 -10.12 10.54 -1.22
CA ARG A 196 -10.84 11.22 -2.31
C ARG A 196 -12.28 11.57 -1.93
N ILE A 197 -13.02 10.68 -1.24
CA ILE A 197 -14.37 10.95 -0.74
C ILE A 197 -14.37 12.15 0.21
N TYR A 198 -13.31 12.32 0.98
CA TYR A 198 -13.15 13.43 1.93
C TYR A 198 -12.57 14.71 1.30
N GLY A 199 -12.25 14.69 -0.02
CA GLY A 199 -11.75 15.87 -0.76
C GLY A 199 -10.24 16.04 -0.70
N TYR A 200 -9.52 15.05 -0.21
CA TYR A 200 -8.06 14.98 -0.25
C TYR A 200 -7.57 14.39 -1.57
N GLU A 201 -6.29 14.55 -1.83
CA GLU A 201 -5.63 14.16 -3.06
C GLU A 201 -4.56 13.10 -2.78
N ASN A 202 -4.33 12.20 -3.74
CA ASN A 202 -3.18 11.30 -3.77
C ASN A 202 -2.32 11.70 -4.96
N TRP A 203 -1.01 11.79 -4.77
CA TRP A 203 -0.06 12.25 -5.77
C TRP A 203 1.02 11.21 -6.05
N TYR A 204 1.63 11.30 -7.20
CA TYR A 204 2.80 10.53 -7.59
C TYR A 204 4.02 11.43 -7.59
N ALA A 205 5.10 10.99 -6.95
CA ALA A 205 6.37 11.70 -6.80
C ALA A 205 7.46 10.99 -7.62
N PRO A 206 7.72 11.40 -8.88
CA PRO A 206 8.64 10.72 -9.79
C PRO A 206 10.11 10.80 -9.33
N ASP A 207 10.50 11.83 -8.58
CA ASP A 207 11.88 12.04 -8.13
C ASP A 207 12.23 11.16 -6.90
N ALA A 208 11.24 10.72 -6.15
CA ALA A 208 11.40 9.80 -5.04
C ALA A 208 11.45 8.35 -5.54
N MET A 209 12.65 7.82 -5.74
CA MET A 209 12.86 6.51 -6.37
C MET A 209 13.22 5.42 -5.36
N VAL A 210 12.66 4.23 -5.61
CA VAL A 210 12.99 3.01 -4.87
C VAL A 210 13.06 1.82 -5.81
N TYR A 211 13.84 0.80 -5.43
CA TYR A 211 13.90 -0.49 -6.13
C TYR A 211 13.17 -1.55 -5.31
N HIS A 212 12.18 -2.19 -5.91
CA HIS A 212 11.29 -3.13 -5.23
C HIS A 212 11.53 -4.55 -5.74
N VAL A 213 11.85 -5.48 -4.82
CA VAL A 213 12.06 -6.89 -5.16
C VAL A 213 10.77 -7.51 -5.68
N GLY A 214 9.66 -7.15 -5.06
CA GLY A 214 8.33 -7.59 -5.47
C GLY A 214 8.03 -9.03 -5.10
N SER A 215 6.98 -9.22 -4.34
CA SER A 215 6.55 -10.55 -3.86
C SER A 215 7.57 -11.26 -2.94
N GLY A 216 8.51 -10.54 -2.34
CA GLY A 216 9.51 -11.11 -1.44
C GLY A 216 8.89 -11.94 -0.31
N THR A 217 7.90 -11.39 0.38
CA THR A 217 7.18 -12.08 1.47
C THR A 217 6.09 -13.05 0.97
N SER A 218 5.44 -12.74 -0.16
CA SER A 218 4.23 -13.45 -0.62
C SER A 218 4.47 -14.47 -1.74
N GLY A 219 5.72 -14.65 -2.17
CA GLY A 219 6.12 -15.66 -3.14
C GLY A 219 5.69 -15.34 -4.58
N SER A 220 5.12 -16.29 -5.30
CA SER A 220 4.81 -16.18 -6.73
C SER A 220 3.78 -15.10 -7.07
N ARG A 221 3.78 -14.64 -8.33
CA ARG A 221 2.81 -13.67 -8.88
C ARG A 221 1.35 -14.08 -8.64
N TYR A 222 1.02 -15.37 -8.77
CA TYR A 222 -0.29 -15.96 -8.53
C TYR A 222 -0.16 -17.09 -7.51
N ASN A 223 -0.87 -16.98 -6.38
CA ASN A 223 -1.05 -18.04 -5.41
C ASN A 223 -2.45 -17.95 -4.79
N GLN A 224 -2.86 -19.00 -4.09
CA GLN A 224 -4.20 -19.10 -3.52
C GLN A 224 -4.51 -17.96 -2.54
N PHE A 225 -3.55 -17.59 -1.70
CA PHE A 225 -3.68 -16.51 -0.72
C PHE A 225 -3.94 -15.16 -1.42
N LYS A 226 -3.07 -14.75 -2.35
CA LYS A 226 -3.21 -13.49 -3.10
C LYS A 226 -4.55 -13.40 -3.83
N ILE A 227 -4.93 -14.45 -4.54
CA ILE A 227 -6.14 -14.47 -5.35
C ILE A 227 -7.37 -14.38 -4.47
N ARG A 228 -7.42 -15.16 -3.38
CA ARG A 228 -8.54 -15.18 -2.45
C ARG A 228 -8.72 -13.85 -1.74
N TYR A 229 -7.64 -13.26 -1.20
CA TYR A 229 -7.71 -11.98 -0.51
C TYR A 229 -7.98 -10.83 -1.48
N SER A 230 -7.33 -10.75 -2.63
CA SER A 230 -7.57 -9.68 -3.61
C SER A 230 -9.02 -9.70 -4.15
N SER A 231 -9.60 -10.88 -4.43
CA SER A 231 -11.00 -10.96 -4.88
C SER A 231 -11.99 -10.64 -3.78
N ARG A 232 -11.74 -11.07 -2.52
CA ARG A 232 -12.52 -10.72 -1.34
C ARG A 232 -12.53 -9.20 -1.11
N ASN A 233 -11.34 -8.64 -1.04
CA ASN A 233 -11.14 -7.24 -0.72
C ASN A 233 -11.66 -6.32 -1.83
N ASN A 234 -11.64 -6.77 -3.08
CA ASN A 234 -12.19 -5.98 -4.19
C ASN A 234 -13.71 -5.83 -4.09
N ILE A 235 -14.45 -6.88 -3.72
CA ILE A 235 -15.90 -6.78 -3.43
C ILE A 235 -16.14 -5.84 -2.25
N TYR A 236 -15.34 -5.99 -1.19
CA TYR A 236 -15.46 -5.16 0.00
C TYR A 236 -15.14 -3.68 -0.29
N LEU A 237 -14.10 -3.40 -1.08
CA LEU A 237 -13.73 -2.05 -1.54
C LEU A 237 -14.90 -1.37 -2.27
N ILE A 238 -15.53 -2.07 -3.23
CA ILE A 238 -16.69 -1.56 -3.99
C ILE A 238 -17.84 -1.26 -3.04
N TYR A 239 -18.19 -2.21 -2.19
CA TYR A 239 -19.26 -2.03 -1.22
C TYR A 239 -19.01 -0.83 -0.31
N LYS A 240 -17.83 -0.76 0.29
CA LYS A 240 -17.49 0.21 1.32
C LYS A 240 -17.37 1.63 0.78
N ASN A 241 -16.73 1.82 -0.36
CA ASN A 241 -16.32 3.15 -0.83
C ASN A 241 -17.11 3.67 -2.03
N MET A 242 -17.56 2.80 -2.96
CA MET A 242 -18.19 3.26 -4.18
C MET A 242 -19.63 3.74 -3.90
N PRO A 243 -20.02 4.98 -4.27
CA PRO A 243 -21.38 5.46 -4.12
C PRO A 243 -22.41 4.52 -4.77
N VAL A 244 -23.60 4.39 -4.18
CA VAL A 244 -24.63 3.46 -4.69
C VAL A 244 -25.01 3.76 -6.14
N LEU A 245 -25.18 5.05 -6.48
CA LEU A 245 -25.49 5.45 -7.86
C LEU A 245 -24.37 5.02 -8.82
N GLN A 246 -23.10 5.17 -8.43
CA GLN A 246 -21.97 4.75 -9.24
C GLN A 246 -21.92 3.22 -9.39
N ILE A 247 -22.27 2.45 -8.35
CA ILE A 247 -22.41 0.98 -8.45
C ILE A 247 -23.47 0.63 -9.50
N ILE A 248 -24.64 1.29 -9.47
CA ILE A 248 -25.73 1.03 -10.41
C ILE A 248 -25.29 1.33 -11.86
N ILE A 249 -24.67 2.50 -12.09
CA ILE A 249 -24.17 2.90 -13.42
C ILE A 249 -23.09 1.94 -13.92
N ASN A 250 -22.17 1.54 -13.05
CA ASN A 250 -21.06 0.66 -13.41
C ASN A 250 -21.42 -0.84 -13.39
N LEU A 251 -22.63 -1.21 -12.99
CA LEU A 251 -23.01 -2.61 -12.81
C LEU A 251 -22.72 -3.50 -14.03
N PRO A 252 -23.03 -3.11 -15.27
CA PRO A 252 -22.72 -3.92 -16.44
C PRO A 252 -21.20 -4.15 -16.61
N PHE A 253 -20.39 -3.11 -16.35
CA PHE A 253 -18.93 -3.18 -16.43
C PHE A 253 -18.35 -4.02 -15.29
N LEU A 254 -18.88 -3.91 -14.08
CA LEU A 254 -18.48 -4.73 -12.93
C LEU A 254 -18.76 -6.20 -13.19
N VAL A 255 -19.96 -6.55 -13.68
CA VAL A 255 -20.33 -7.93 -14.04
C VAL A 255 -19.38 -8.48 -15.10
N ALA A 256 -19.12 -7.71 -16.17
CA ALA A 256 -18.17 -8.10 -17.22
C ALA A 256 -16.74 -8.28 -16.65
N GLY A 257 -16.26 -7.34 -15.84
CA GLY A 257 -14.93 -7.37 -15.26
C GLY A 257 -14.70 -8.55 -14.33
N PHE A 258 -15.68 -8.86 -13.46
CA PHE A 258 -15.61 -10.04 -12.60
C PHE A 258 -15.74 -11.33 -13.41
N GLY A 259 -16.61 -11.36 -14.43
CA GLY A 259 -16.75 -12.51 -15.34
C GLY A 259 -15.44 -12.85 -16.07
N ILE A 260 -14.76 -11.84 -16.63
CA ILE A 260 -13.45 -12.00 -17.27
C ILE A 260 -12.42 -12.56 -16.28
N LYS A 261 -12.35 -12.04 -15.05
CA LYS A 261 -11.43 -12.55 -14.03
C LYS A 261 -11.76 -13.97 -13.56
N ILE A 262 -13.03 -14.32 -13.45
CA ILE A 262 -13.46 -15.70 -13.15
C ILE A 262 -12.93 -16.64 -14.24
N LEU A 263 -13.17 -16.33 -15.52
CA LEU A 263 -12.67 -17.12 -16.64
C LEU A 263 -11.15 -17.22 -16.62
N PHE A 264 -10.44 -16.08 -16.49
CA PHE A 264 -8.99 -16.04 -16.46
C PHE A 264 -8.39 -16.90 -15.35
N PHE A 265 -8.90 -16.76 -14.11
CA PHE A 265 -8.39 -17.55 -12.99
C PHE A 265 -8.80 -19.01 -13.05
N THR A 266 -9.94 -19.34 -13.67
CA THR A 266 -10.31 -20.73 -13.95
C THR A 266 -9.33 -21.39 -14.90
N LEU A 267 -8.97 -20.71 -16.00
CA LEU A 267 -7.95 -21.18 -16.94
C LEU A 267 -6.55 -21.32 -16.31
N LYS A 268 -6.26 -20.51 -15.27
CA LYS A 268 -5.00 -20.58 -14.49
C LYS A 268 -5.05 -21.61 -13.33
N GLY A 269 -6.15 -22.34 -13.14
CA GLY A 269 -6.31 -23.32 -12.07
C GLY A 269 -6.73 -22.73 -10.70
N PHE A 270 -7.07 -21.45 -10.63
CA PHE A 270 -7.42 -20.73 -9.39
C PHE A 270 -8.87 -20.25 -9.34
N GLY A 271 -9.75 -20.75 -10.21
CA GLY A 271 -11.14 -20.31 -10.30
C GLY A 271 -11.92 -20.48 -9.00
N ARG A 272 -11.72 -21.62 -8.30
CA ARG A 272 -12.35 -21.89 -7.01
C ARG A 272 -11.98 -20.84 -5.96
N GLU A 273 -10.68 -20.49 -5.86
CA GLU A 273 -10.17 -19.51 -4.91
C GLU A 273 -10.71 -18.10 -5.20
N TYR A 274 -10.77 -17.73 -6.47
CA TYR A 274 -11.31 -16.43 -6.87
C TYR A 274 -12.80 -16.30 -6.52
N ILE A 275 -13.62 -17.33 -6.81
CA ILE A 275 -15.06 -17.35 -6.46
C ILE A 275 -15.25 -17.40 -4.94
N ALA A 276 -14.44 -18.16 -4.20
CA ALA A 276 -14.49 -18.19 -2.74
C ALA A 276 -14.19 -16.81 -2.15
N GLY A 277 -13.19 -16.11 -2.69
CA GLY A 277 -12.90 -14.72 -2.30
C GLY A 277 -14.09 -13.79 -2.54
N ILE A 278 -14.74 -13.83 -3.72
CA ILE A 278 -15.95 -13.04 -4.01
C ILE A 278 -17.03 -13.29 -2.94
N LYS A 279 -17.33 -14.56 -2.65
CA LYS A 279 -18.34 -14.93 -1.63
C LYS A 279 -17.99 -14.35 -0.26
N ASN A 280 -16.72 -14.50 0.16
CA ASN A 280 -16.24 -13.95 1.43
C ASN A 280 -16.30 -12.41 1.43
N GLY A 281 -16.06 -11.74 0.30
CA GLY A 281 -16.20 -10.30 0.15
C GLY A 281 -17.62 -9.81 0.45
N PHE A 282 -18.63 -10.50 -0.06
CA PHE A 282 -20.04 -10.21 0.29
C PHE A 282 -20.34 -10.48 1.78
N GLN A 283 -19.71 -11.49 2.39
CA GLN A 283 -19.92 -11.80 3.81
C GLN A 283 -19.36 -10.70 4.72
N ILE A 284 -18.11 -10.22 4.47
CA ILE A 284 -17.55 -9.14 5.26
C ILE A 284 -18.29 -7.81 5.02
N SER A 285 -18.74 -7.56 3.80
CA SER A 285 -19.53 -6.36 3.47
C SER A 285 -20.81 -6.25 4.30
N LYS A 286 -21.48 -7.38 4.61
CA LYS A 286 -22.68 -7.39 5.45
C LYS A 286 -22.43 -7.01 6.91
N LYS A 287 -21.19 -7.17 7.39
CA LYS A 287 -20.80 -6.91 8.78
C LYS A 287 -20.27 -5.49 8.99
N ASN A 288 -19.94 -4.79 7.91
CA ASN A 288 -19.28 -3.50 7.93
C ASN A 288 -20.13 -2.40 7.30
N HIS A 289 -19.83 -1.15 7.65
CA HIS A 289 -20.55 0.01 7.17
C HIS A 289 -19.93 0.60 5.91
N LYS A 290 -20.81 1.13 5.06
CA LYS A 290 -20.42 1.92 3.89
C LYS A 290 -19.93 3.30 4.33
N ILE A 291 -18.87 3.80 3.69
CA ILE A 291 -18.41 5.18 3.92
C ILE A 291 -19.46 6.16 3.35
N PRO A 292 -19.93 7.13 4.15
CA PRO A 292 -20.85 8.14 3.67
C PRO A 292 -20.21 8.98 2.57
N PHE A 293 -20.90 9.08 1.44
CA PHE A 293 -20.44 9.91 0.34
C PHE A 293 -20.67 11.40 0.63
N LYS A 294 -19.63 12.23 0.47
CA LYS A 294 -19.69 13.67 0.71
C LYS A 294 -19.77 14.40 -0.63
N PHE A 295 -20.99 14.80 -1.04
CA PHE A 295 -21.21 15.54 -2.29
C PHE A 295 -20.46 16.88 -2.38
N GLN A 296 -20.08 17.47 -1.24
CA GLN A 296 -19.36 18.73 -1.17
C GLN A 296 -17.93 18.66 -1.72
N ASN A 297 -17.41 17.46 -1.94
CA ASN A 297 -16.02 17.20 -2.33
C ASN A 297 -15.90 16.72 -3.80
N MET A 298 -16.99 16.80 -4.57
CA MET A 298 -16.99 16.65 -6.02
C MET A 298 -16.83 18.00 -6.67
#